data_5ded40b1e6d6de4825cd854efb3b5be5
#
_entry.id   5ded40b1e6d6de4825cd854efb3b5be5
#
_cell.length_a   1.000
_cell.length_b   1.000
_cell.length_c   1.000
_cell.angle_alpha   90.00
_cell.angle_beta   90.00
_cell.angle_gamma   90.00
#
_symmetry.space_group_name_H-M   'P 1'
#
loop_
_entity.id
_entity.type
_entity.pdbx_description
1 polymer ?
#
loop_
_entity_poly.entity_id
_entity_poly.type
_entity_poly.pdbx_seq_one_letter_code
_entity_poly.pdbx_strand_id
1 'polypeptide(L)'
;MNFNSQGQAERTYDAIVIGSGISGGYAAMELCKKGYKVLMLERGRMVKHGEYPTANLDTWDLEFQNKVPREEIANHYYKQNRLSWWVNQDNKHWIVKDDEFDYDEKQRFDWIRGHHVGGRSIMWGRHCYRLSDLDFEANMKDGIAVDWPIRYADIEPWYTYVEKFVGVQGKREGLAHLPDGEFLPPFDLNCAEDHFKQAVEKAFPERTITPGRTANLTKYIPELHHGTRGQCQARDRCWRGCPYGGYFSSLSSTIPVANDTGNLTLMANSIVHSLIFDDATQRATGVRVIDAETKEEREYFSTVVFCNASTIGSTAILLNSKSERFPEGLGNDSGELGHNMMDHHYGMGGFASFDGMLDKYYSGRKPNGGFYIPRFRNIDEATRRTDYIRGFGYQGGLARVTNVNAPIGPGFKEAISSPGEWQFNATCFGELLPYHDNKMMLSDTETDQYGIPKLVFDAGLKENETKLRADGVACLEEMMDAAGFKNLKTYNNPTAVGAAIHEMGTARMGRDPKTSVLNQWNQVHAVPNVFVTDGSFMTSSGTQNPSITYMAMTARAVDYMDKELKRESTI
;
A
#
# COMPACT_ATOMS: atom_id res chain seq x y z
N MET A 1 -11.24 21.84 9.38
CA MET A 1 -10.62 22.38 8.15
C MET A 1 -11.72 22.61 7.14
N ASN A 2 -11.80 23.80 6.59
CA ASN A 2 -12.69 24.06 5.46
C ASN A 2 -11.89 23.77 4.18
N PHE A 3 -12.11 22.62 3.58
CA PHE A 3 -11.56 22.37 2.25
C PHE A 3 -12.30 23.26 1.25
N ASN A 4 -11.58 23.85 0.31
CA ASN A 4 -12.19 24.55 -0.80
C ASN A 4 -12.82 23.51 -1.75
N SER A 5 -14.00 23.03 -1.37
CA SER A 5 -14.79 22.06 -2.15
C SER A 5 -15.69 22.73 -3.20
N GLN A 6 -15.70 24.07 -3.27
CA GLN A 6 -16.58 24.84 -4.14
C GLN A 6 -15.92 25.32 -5.44
N GLY A 7 -14.80 24.70 -5.85
CA GLY A 7 -14.10 25.04 -7.10
C GLY A 7 -14.87 24.78 -8.40
N GLN A 8 -16.20 24.83 -8.37
CA GLN A 8 -17.04 24.64 -9.56
C GLN A 8 -16.90 25.73 -10.63
N ALA A 9 -16.28 26.86 -10.29
CA ALA A 9 -16.13 27.98 -11.20
C ALA A 9 -14.81 27.98 -12.00
N GLU A 10 -13.73 27.46 -11.42
CA GLU A 10 -12.44 27.39 -12.09
C GLU A 10 -12.29 26.04 -12.81
N ARG A 11 -12.04 26.06 -14.11
CA ARG A 11 -11.80 24.86 -14.92
C ARG A 11 -10.34 24.65 -15.28
N THR A 12 -9.46 25.60 -14.97
CA THR A 12 -8.05 25.55 -15.34
C THR A 12 -7.16 25.69 -14.11
N TYR A 13 -6.22 24.76 -13.98
CA TYR A 13 -5.25 24.67 -12.88
C TYR A 13 -3.83 24.50 -13.44
N ASP A 14 -2.81 24.71 -12.62
CA ASP A 14 -1.44 24.41 -13.00
C ASP A 14 -1.23 22.90 -13.05
N ALA A 15 -1.78 22.18 -12.09
CA ALA A 15 -1.70 20.71 -12.02
C ALA A 15 -3.03 20.07 -11.57
N ILE A 16 -3.32 18.90 -12.14
CA ILE A 16 -4.40 18.02 -11.67
C ILE A 16 -3.77 16.79 -11.03
N VAL A 17 -4.23 16.44 -9.83
CA VAL A 17 -3.87 15.21 -9.11
C VAL A 17 -5.10 14.32 -9.00
N ILE A 18 -5.03 13.13 -9.59
CA ILE A 18 -6.12 12.15 -9.60
C ILE A 18 -5.90 11.17 -8.47
N GLY A 19 -6.82 11.13 -7.50
CA GLY A 19 -6.74 10.33 -6.29
C GLY A 19 -6.13 11.07 -5.10
N SER A 20 -6.68 10.82 -3.91
CA SER A 20 -6.32 11.47 -2.64
C SER A 20 -5.58 10.56 -1.66
N GLY A 21 -5.17 9.37 -2.11
CA GLY A 21 -4.44 8.38 -1.32
C GLY A 21 -3.01 8.79 -0.99
N ILE A 22 -2.15 7.81 -0.67
CA ILE A 22 -0.76 8.04 -0.25
C ILE A 22 0.02 8.85 -1.29
N SER A 23 0.04 8.43 -2.55
CA SER A 23 0.80 9.10 -3.62
C SER A 23 0.16 10.42 -4.02
N GLY A 24 -1.15 10.46 -4.25
CA GLY A 24 -1.84 11.69 -4.65
C GLY A 24 -1.80 12.78 -3.59
N GLY A 25 -1.98 12.42 -2.30
CA GLY A 25 -1.79 13.35 -1.19
C GLY A 25 -0.38 13.92 -1.14
N TYR A 26 0.62 13.09 -1.40
CA TYR A 26 2.03 13.54 -1.43
C TYR A 26 2.31 14.45 -2.64
N ALA A 27 1.81 14.10 -3.83
CA ALA A 27 1.93 14.93 -5.03
C ALA A 27 1.32 16.31 -4.82
N ALA A 28 0.06 16.36 -4.33
CA ALA A 28 -0.63 17.63 -4.09
C ALA A 28 0.11 18.51 -3.07
N MET A 29 0.60 17.91 -1.97
CA MET A 29 1.36 18.65 -0.98
C MET A 29 2.63 19.28 -1.57
N GLU A 30 3.43 18.50 -2.28
CA GLU A 30 4.68 19.00 -2.87
C GLU A 30 4.43 20.06 -3.94
N LEU A 31 3.41 19.88 -4.79
CA LEU A 31 3.00 20.87 -5.80
C LEU A 31 2.53 22.18 -5.14
N CYS A 32 1.62 22.08 -4.17
CA CYS A 32 1.09 23.26 -3.46
C CYS A 32 2.18 24.04 -2.71
N LYS A 33 3.14 23.34 -2.08
CA LYS A 33 4.32 23.96 -1.43
C LYS A 33 5.22 24.72 -2.42
N LYS A 34 5.26 24.28 -3.68
CA LYS A 34 6.01 24.96 -4.76
C LYS A 34 5.22 26.10 -5.40
N GLY A 35 3.98 26.36 -4.97
CA GLY A 35 3.13 27.47 -5.40
C GLY A 35 2.20 27.17 -6.56
N TYR A 36 2.13 25.93 -7.03
CA TYR A 36 1.20 25.53 -8.09
C TYR A 36 -0.26 25.46 -7.57
N LYS A 37 -1.20 25.97 -8.34
CA LYS A 37 -2.63 25.78 -8.12
C LYS A 37 -3.02 24.35 -8.51
N VAL A 38 -3.43 23.56 -7.54
CA VAL A 38 -3.68 22.13 -7.69
C VAL A 38 -5.16 21.82 -7.54
N LEU A 39 -5.71 21.10 -8.52
CA LEU A 39 -6.99 20.42 -8.40
C LEU A 39 -6.74 18.94 -8.03
N MET A 40 -7.22 18.52 -6.87
CA MET A 40 -7.24 17.11 -6.47
C MET A 40 -8.65 16.55 -6.66
N LEU A 41 -8.75 15.48 -7.43
CA LEU A 41 -10.01 14.80 -7.76
C LEU A 41 -10.05 13.43 -7.08
N GLU A 42 -11.05 13.20 -6.25
CA GLU A 42 -11.28 11.92 -5.56
C GLU A 42 -12.64 11.35 -5.97
N ARG A 43 -12.63 10.08 -6.44
CA ARG A 43 -13.86 9.42 -6.88
C ARG A 43 -14.88 9.16 -5.78
N GLY A 44 -14.39 8.99 -4.56
CA GLY A 44 -15.20 8.63 -3.41
C GLY A 44 -15.70 9.84 -2.61
N ARG A 45 -16.47 9.53 -1.58
CA ARG A 45 -17.09 10.52 -0.70
C ARG A 45 -16.07 11.33 0.11
N MET A 46 -16.48 12.52 0.54
CA MET A 46 -15.70 13.33 1.47
C MET A 46 -15.62 12.63 2.84
N VAL A 47 -14.41 12.60 3.37
CA VAL A 47 -14.12 12.24 4.77
C VAL A 47 -13.17 13.29 5.32
N LYS A 48 -13.45 13.79 6.52
CA LYS A 48 -12.57 14.73 7.23
C LYS A 48 -11.81 14.02 8.35
N HIS A 49 -10.62 14.51 8.65
CA HIS A 49 -9.84 13.99 9.78
C HIS A 49 -10.64 14.10 11.08
N GLY A 50 -10.72 12.99 11.82
CA GLY A 50 -11.51 12.89 13.05
C GLY A 50 -12.93 12.36 12.87
N GLU A 51 -13.48 12.39 11.65
CA GLU A 51 -14.79 11.81 11.33
C GLU A 51 -14.67 10.30 11.06
N TYR A 52 -14.24 9.54 12.08
CA TYR A 52 -14.04 8.10 12.01
C TYR A 52 -15.07 7.39 12.89
N PRO A 53 -16.13 6.79 12.28
CA PRO A 53 -17.33 6.36 13.01
C PRO A 53 -17.07 5.40 14.18
N THR A 54 -16.08 4.52 14.04
CA THR A 54 -15.82 3.45 15.01
C THR A 54 -14.54 3.63 15.81
N ALA A 55 -13.78 4.73 15.55
CA ALA A 55 -12.45 4.93 16.14
C ALA A 55 -12.44 4.94 17.69
N ASN A 56 -13.53 5.39 18.30
CA ASN A 56 -13.66 5.54 19.76
C ASN A 56 -14.56 4.49 20.40
N LEU A 57 -15.18 3.60 19.60
CA LEU A 57 -16.02 2.53 20.13
C LEU A 57 -15.16 1.40 20.71
N ASP A 58 -15.58 0.81 21.79
CA ASP A 58 -15.01 -0.45 22.30
C ASP A 58 -15.62 -1.65 21.55
N THR A 59 -15.00 -2.82 21.66
CA THR A 59 -15.45 -4.00 20.92
C THR A 59 -16.88 -4.41 21.30
N TRP A 60 -17.27 -4.21 22.56
CA TRP A 60 -18.61 -4.50 23.06
C TRP A 60 -19.68 -3.47 22.66
N ASP A 61 -19.27 -2.29 22.18
CA ASP A 61 -20.17 -1.26 21.63
C ASP A 61 -20.47 -1.50 20.14
N LEU A 62 -19.71 -2.39 19.50
CA LEU A 62 -19.90 -2.74 18.10
C LEU A 62 -21.04 -3.76 17.95
N GLU A 63 -21.92 -3.51 16.98
CA GLU A 63 -23.00 -4.43 16.66
C GLU A 63 -22.45 -5.84 16.37
N PHE A 64 -23.23 -6.86 16.75
CA PHE A 64 -22.90 -8.27 16.52
C PHE A 64 -21.47 -8.67 16.97
N GLN A 65 -20.95 -8.02 18.01
CA GLN A 65 -19.57 -8.25 18.49
C GLN A 65 -18.51 -8.10 17.38
N ASN A 66 -18.61 -7.03 16.61
CA ASN A 66 -17.74 -6.73 15.47
C ASN A 66 -17.91 -7.63 14.22
N LYS A 67 -18.91 -8.52 14.18
CA LYS A 67 -19.17 -9.37 13.00
C LYS A 67 -20.20 -8.71 12.10
N VAL A 68 -20.03 -8.84 10.79
CA VAL A 68 -21.03 -8.41 9.82
C VAL A 68 -22.01 -9.55 9.57
N PRO A 69 -23.34 -9.31 9.53
CA PRO A 69 -24.33 -10.32 9.23
C PRO A 69 -24.07 -11.04 7.90
N ARG A 70 -24.34 -12.35 7.86
CA ARG A 70 -24.10 -13.15 6.66
C ARG A 70 -24.87 -12.66 5.44
N GLU A 71 -26.07 -12.17 5.62
CA GLU A 71 -26.90 -11.60 4.57
C GLU A 71 -26.28 -10.33 3.99
N GLU A 72 -25.77 -9.43 4.84
CA GLU A 72 -25.06 -8.22 4.40
C GLU A 72 -23.78 -8.56 3.64
N ILE A 73 -23.02 -9.56 4.10
CA ILE A 73 -21.83 -10.07 3.38
C ILE A 73 -22.23 -10.61 2.00
N ALA A 74 -23.26 -11.44 1.93
CA ALA A 74 -23.70 -12.06 0.68
C ALA A 74 -24.22 -11.04 -0.34
N ASN A 75 -24.84 -9.95 0.13
CA ASN A 75 -25.41 -8.93 -0.74
C ASN A 75 -24.38 -7.87 -1.17
N HIS A 76 -23.46 -7.47 -0.28
CA HIS A 76 -22.64 -6.27 -0.47
C HIS A 76 -21.14 -6.50 -0.47
N TYR A 77 -20.65 -7.60 0.10
CA TYR A 77 -19.20 -7.82 0.29
C TYR A 77 -18.75 -9.23 -0.13
N TYR A 78 -19.42 -9.81 -1.13
CA TYR A 78 -19.19 -11.20 -1.54
C TYR A 78 -17.80 -11.46 -2.13
N LYS A 79 -17.14 -10.46 -2.73
CA LYS A 79 -15.72 -10.50 -3.12
C LYS A 79 -14.80 -9.95 -2.03
N GLN A 80 -15.14 -8.79 -1.45
CA GLN A 80 -14.32 -8.13 -0.42
C GLN A 80 -14.11 -9.01 0.82
N ASN A 81 -15.07 -9.85 1.18
CA ASN A 81 -15.00 -10.74 2.34
C ASN A 81 -14.47 -12.16 2.01
N ARG A 82 -13.93 -12.41 0.82
CA ARG A 82 -13.27 -13.69 0.51
C ARG A 82 -12.11 -13.99 1.44
N LEU A 83 -11.44 -12.95 1.92
CA LEU A 83 -10.53 -12.99 3.05
C LEU A 83 -11.33 -12.63 4.30
N SER A 84 -11.87 -13.61 4.99
CA SER A 84 -12.90 -13.48 6.04
C SER A 84 -12.57 -12.55 7.22
N TRP A 85 -11.35 -12.05 7.32
CA TRP A 85 -10.89 -11.14 8.37
C TRP A 85 -10.93 -9.66 7.96
N TRP A 86 -11.20 -9.35 6.68
CA TRP A 86 -11.15 -7.97 6.18
C TRP A 86 -12.38 -7.15 6.53
N VAL A 87 -13.60 -7.69 6.35
CA VAL A 87 -14.84 -6.93 6.50
C VAL A 87 -15.44 -7.18 7.87
N ASN A 88 -15.42 -6.15 8.72
CA ASN A 88 -15.94 -6.17 10.08
C ASN A 88 -16.80 -4.92 10.33
N GLN A 89 -17.61 -4.90 11.42
CA GLN A 89 -18.41 -3.73 11.78
C GLN A 89 -17.57 -2.48 12.02
N ASP A 90 -16.33 -2.65 12.51
CA ASP A 90 -15.45 -1.54 12.82
C ASP A 90 -14.78 -0.89 11.60
N ASN A 91 -14.80 -1.53 10.42
CA ASN A 91 -14.11 -1.03 9.23
C ASN A 91 -14.92 -1.10 7.91
N LYS A 92 -16.08 -1.81 7.88
CA LYS A 92 -16.85 -2.00 6.63
C LYS A 92 -17.21 -0.69 5.91
N HIS A 93 -17.36 0.40 6.66
CA HIS A 93 -17.67 1.72 6.11
C HIS A 93 -16.52 2.35 5.30
N TRP A 94 -15.31 1.77 5.36
CA TRP A 94 -14.17 2.12 4.51
C TRP A 94 -14.11 1.29 3.22
N ILE A 95 -14.80 0.17 3.17
CA ILE A 95 -14.69 -0.84 2.13
C ILE A 95 -15.80 -0.63 1.10
N VAL A 96 -15.44 -0.73 -0.17
CA VAL A 96 -16.39 -0.63 -1.29
C VAL A 96 -17.32 -1.83 -1.29
N LYS A 97 -18.59 -1.62 -1.58
CA LYS A 97 -19.56 -2.68 -1.80
C LYS A 97 -19.44 -3.26 -3.21
N ASP A 98 -19.45 -4.57 -3.33
CA ASP A 98 -19.26 -5.27 -4.59
C ASP A 98 -20.45 -5.11 -5.53
N ASP A 99 -21.66 -4.97 -5.02
CA ASP A 99 -22.87 -4.70 -5.82
C ASP A 99 -22.92 -3.27 -6.40
N GLU A 100 -22.18 -2.32 -5.81
CA GLU A 100 -22.06 -0.97 -6.34
C GLU A 100 -20.91 -0.83 -7.38
N PHE A 101 -19.83 -1.60 -7.21
CA PHE A 101 -18.61 -1.50 -8.03
C PHE A 101 -18.02 -2.89 -8.28
N ASP A 102 -18.66 -3.67 -9.13
CA ASP A 102 -18.21 -5.00 -9.49
C ASP A 102 -17.07 -4.99 -10.52
N TYR A 103 -16.39 -6.10 -10.66
CA TYR A 103 -15.34 -6.35 -11.65
C TYR A 103 -15.38 -7.82 -12.08
N ASP A 104 -14.83 -8.13 -13.25
CA ASP A 104 -14.73 -9.48 -13.76
C ASP A 104 -13.34 -10.06 -13.51
N GLU A 105 -13.27 -11.39 -13.45
CA GLU A 105 -12.04 -12.12 -13.18
C GLU A 105 -12.01 -13.42 -13.99
N LYS A 106 -10.95 -13.64 -14.79
CA LYS A 106 -10.65 -14.92 -15.44
C LYS A 106 -10.00 -15.89 -14.48
N GLN A 107 -9.17 -15.36 -13.59
CA GLN A 107 -8.65 -16.02 -12.41
C GLN A 107 -9.04 -15.18 -11.21
N ARG A 108 -9.32 -15.82 -10.07
CA ARG A 108 -9.71 -15.11 -8.83
C ARG A 108 -8.74 -13.98 -8.51
N PHE A 109 -9.28 -12.80 -8.31
CA PHE A 109 -8.56 -11.60 -7.88
C PHE A 109 -9.24 -10.98 -6.67
N ASP A 110 -8.50 -10.72 -5.59
CA ASP A 110 -9.07 -10.20 -4.35
C ASP A 110 -8.73 -8.71 -4.19
N TRP A 111 -9.48 -7.84 -4.83
CA TRP A 111 -9.22 -6.41 -4.84
C TRP A 111 -9.90 -5.69 -3.67
N ILE A 112 -9.16 -5.46 -2.59
CA ILE A 112 -9.62 -4.71 -1.41
C ILE A 112 -9.43 -3.21 -1.65
N ARG A 113 -10.51 -2.44 -1.63
CA ARG A 113 -10.48 -1.01 -1.97
C ARG A 113 -11.48 -0.19 -1.17
N GLY A 114 -11.22 1.12 -1.09
CA GLY A 114 -12.12 2.09 -0.48
C GLY A 114 -12.23 3.33 -1.36
N HIS A 115 -13.45 3.85 -1.55
CA HIS A 115 -13.74 5.06 -2.30
C HIS A 115 -14.11 6.19 -1.33
N HIS A 116 -13.11 6.92 -0.88
CA HIS A 116 -13.26 8.07 0.01
C HIS A 116 -11.98 8.91 0.00
N VAL A 117 -12.09 10.18 0.37
CA VAL A 117 -10.91 11.05 0.55
C VAL A 117 -9.94 10.41 1.55
N GLY A 118 -8.67 10.37 1.18
CA GLY A 118 -7.62 9.67 1.92
C GLY A 118 -7.36 8.25 1.45
N GLY A 119 -8.30 7.62 0.74
CA GLY A 119 -8.15 6.28 0.20
C GLY A 119 -7.67 5.27 1.24
N ARG A 120 -6.96 4.24 0.78
CA ARG A 120 -6.40 3.20 1.67
C ARG A 120 -5.38 3.70 2.71
N SER A 121 -4.92 4.97 2.65
CA SER A 121 -4.05 5.53 3.69
C SER A 121 -4.68 5.57 5.08
N ILE A 122 -6.02 5.47 5.18
CA ILE A 122 -6.72 5.40 6.47
C ILE A 122 -6.55 4.01 7.11
N MET A 123 -6.52 2.95 6.31
CA MET A 123 -6.53 1.56 6.77
C MET A 123 -5.35 0.70 6.32
N TRP A 124 -4.23 1.29 5.92
CA TRP A 124 -3.04 0.57 5.52
C TRP A 124 -2.25 -0.04 6.70
N GLY A 125 -1.35 -0.99 6.41
CA GLY A 125 -0.52 -1.65 7.43
C GLY A 125 0.55 -0.77 8.07
N ARG A 126 0.86 0.38 7.54
CA ARG A 126 1.85 1.37 7.99
C ARG A 126 3.31 0.90 7.95
N HIS A 127 3.58 -0.31 7.47
CA HIS A 127 4.94 -0.81 7.33
C HIS A 127 5.71 -0.03 6.26
N CYS A 128 6.95 0.35 6.59
CA CYS A 128 7.80 1.19 5.77
C CYS A 128 9.21 0.61 5.70
N TYR A 129 9.53 -0.04 4.60
CA TYR A 129 10.84 -0.62 4.35
C TYR A 129 11.37 -0.12 3.01
N ARG A 130 12.65 0.28 2.97
CA ARG A 130 13.31 0.71 1.74
C ARG A 130 13.62 -0.49 0.87
N LEU A 131 13.42 -0.36 -0.44
CA LEU A 131 14.05 -1.22 -1.43
C LEU A 131 15.56 -0.95 -1.45
N SER A 132 16.34 -1.93 -1.87
CA SER A 132 17.79 -1.86 -2.03
C SER A 132 18.20 -2.17 -3.47
N ASP A 133 19.49 -2.12 -3.80
CA ASP A 133 19.96 -2.55 -5.12
C ASP A 133 19.77 -4.06 -5.35
N LEU A 134 19.58 -4.86 -4.28
CA LEU A 134 19.12 -6.25 -4.43
C LEU A 134 17.77 -6.33 -5.17
N ASP A 135 16.90 -5.33 -4.95
CA ASP A 135 15.57 -5.24 -5.56
C ASP A 135 15.62 -4.51 -6.91
N PHE A 136 16.37 -3.38 -7.00
CA PHE A 136 16.47 -2.58 -8.23
C PHE A 136 17.25 -3.27 -9.35
N GLU A 137 18.16 -4.16 -9.04
CA GLU A 137 18.93 -4.94 -10.03
C GLU A 137 18.36 -6.34 -10.27
N ALA A 138 17.32 -6.72 -9.53
CA ALA A 138 16.85 -8.08 -9.46
C ALA A 138 16.45 -8.64 -10.85
N ASN A 139 15.65 -7.89 -11.63
CA ASN A 139 15.23 -8.33 -12.95
C ASN A 139 16.42 -8.52 -13.90
N MET A 140 17.38 -7.60 -13.87
CA MET A 140 18.60 -7.68 -14.68
C MET A 140 19.43 -8.91 -14.30
N LYS A 141 19.66 -9.15 -13.01
CA LYS A 141 20.45 -10.26 -12.50
C LYS A 141 19.80 -11.62 -12.79
N ASP A 142 18.49 -11.69 -12.70
CA ASP A 142 17.73 -12.92 -12.95
C ASP A 142 17.42 -13.13 -14.46
N GLY A 143 17.69 -12.13 -15.31
CA GLY A 143 17.43 -12.21 -16.76
C GLY A 143 15.95 -12.28 -17.13
N ILE A 144 15.08 -11.65 -16.32
CA ILE A 144 13.62 -11.61 -16.54
C ILE A 144 13.12 -10.17 -16.69
N ALA A 145 11.96 -10.01 -17.33
CA ALA A 145 11.27 -8.74 -17.51
C ALA A 145 12.21 -7.60 -18.00
N VAL A 146 12.15 -6.41 -17.38
CA VAL A 146 13.00 -5.27 -17.72
C VAL A 146 13.75 -4.79 -16.48
N ASP A 147 14.96 -4.26 -16.67
CA ASP A 147 15.74 -3.65 -15.60
C ASP A 147 15.10 -2.34 -15.12
N TRP A 148 15.18 -2.05 -13.84
CA TRP A 148 14.76 -0.76 -13.31
C TRP A 148 15.62 0.36 -13.94
N PRO A 149 15.02 1.51 -14.29
CA PRO A 149 15.78 2.63 -14.84
C PRO A 149 16.57 3.41 -13.79
N ILE A 150 16.43 3.06 -12.53
CA ILE A 150 17.05 3.69 -11.35
C ILE A 150 17.77 2.67 -10.47
N ARG A 151 18.58 3.17 -9.51
CA ARG A 151 19.28 2.41 -8.46
C ARG A 151 19.00 3.04 -7.10
N TYR A 152 19.40 2.37 -6.02
CA TYR A 152 19.16 2.84 -4.66
C TYR A 152 19.68 4.27 -4.43
N ALA A 153 20.86 4.62 -4.95
CA ALA A 153 21.44 5.96 -4.84
C ALA A 153 20.55 7.07 -5.44
N ASP A 154 19.73 6.77 -6.46
CA ASP A 154 18.82 7.73 -7.09
C ASP A 154 17.61 8.08 -6.22
N ILE A 155 17.25 7.19 -5.28
CA ILE A 155 16.03 7.30 -4.46
C ILE A 155 16.32 7.48 -2.96
N GLU A 156 17.51 7.15 -2.48
CA GLU A 156 17.89 7.24 -1.07
C GLU A 156 17.61 8.61 -0.42
N PRO A 157 17.95 9.77 -1.04
CA PRO A 157 17.65 11.07 -0.46
C PRO A 157 16.14 11.30 -0.29
N TRP A 158 15.34 10.76 -1.21
CA TRP A 158 13.89 10.86 -1.20
C TRP A 158 13.25 9.96 -0.14
N TYR A 159 13.79 8.77 0.08
CA TYR A 159 13.40 7.94 1.23
C TYR A 159 13.61 8.70 2.54
N THR A 160 14.80 9.27 2.73
CA THR A 160 15.13 10.03 3.93
C THR A 160 14.20 11.24 4.12
N TYR A 161 13.93 11.98 3.04
CA TYR A 161 13.00 13.12 3.06
C TYR A 161 11.59 12.71 3.49
N VAL A 162 11.07 11.66 2.88
CA VAL A 162 9.71 11.17 3.13
C VAL A 162 9.60 10.55 4.52
N GLU A 163 10.55 9.72 4.95
CA GLU A 163 10.53 9.08 6.28
C GLU A 163 10.47 10.08 7.42
N LYS A 164 11.21 11.19 7.31
CA LYS A 164 11.17 12.28 8.31
C LYS A 164 9.78 12.91 8.41
N PHE A 165 9.16 13.23 7.29
CA PHE A 165 7.81 13.83 7.26
C PHE A 165 6.73 12.85 7.72
N VAL A 166 6.80 11.62 7.25
CA VAL A 166 5.86 10.53 7.59
C VAL A 166 5.97 10.17 9.07
N GLY A 167 7.17 10.26 9.64
CA GLY A 167 7.48 9.87 11.01
C GLY A 167 7.55 8.35 11.14
N VAL A 168 8.51 7.75 10.43
CA VAL A 168 8.75 6.31 10.50
C VAL A 168 9.54 5.99 11.78
N GLN A 169 9.01 5.11 12.61
CA GLN A 169 9.73 4.55 13.74
C GLN A 169 10.43 3.25 13.35
N GLY A 170 11.58 2.95 13.95
CA GLY A 170 12.31 1.74 13.64
C GLY A 170 13.71 1.70 14.24
N LYS A 171 14.40 0.59 13.99
CA LYS A 171 15.77 0.37 14.43
C LYS A 171 16.70 0.24 13.22
N ARG A 172 17.93 0.76 13.35
CA ARG A 172 19.02 0.57 12.40
C ARG A 172 19.68 -0.78 12.65
N GLU A 173 19.79 -1.60 11.62
CA GLU A 173 20.40 -2.94 11.71
C GLU A 173 21.65 -3.09 10.83
N GLY A 174 21.96 -2.11 9.96
CA GLY A 174 23.13 -2.13 9.10
C GLY A 174 23.09 -3.17 7.97
N LEU A 175 21.91 -3.62 7.57
CA LEU A 175 21.74 -4.63 6.53
C LEU A 175 21.69 -4.00 5.14
N ALA A 176 22.56 -4.42 4.22
CA ALA A 176 22.61 -3.88 2.87
C ALA A 176 21.29 -4.07 2.08
N HIS A 177 20.63 -5.21 2.30
CA HIS A 177 19.36 -5.56 1.66
C HIS A 177 18.11 -5.04 2.40
N LEU A 178 18.29 -4.36 3.54
CA LEU A 178 17.27 -3.61 4.25
C LEU A 178 17.86 -2.26 4.72
N PRO A 179 18.09 -1.31 3.81
CA PRO A 179 18.79 -0.07 4.13
C PRO A 179 18.16 0.68 5.29
N ASP A 180 19.02 1.30 6.10
CA ASP A 180 18.61 2.07 7.25
C ASP A 180 18.16 3.48 6.85
N GLY A 181 17.19 4.00 7.61
CA GLY A 181 16.70 5.37 7.51
C GLY A 181 17.01 6.22 8.73
N GLU A 182 16.44 7.41 8.76
CA GLU A 182 16.42 8.28 9.93
C GLU A 182 15.10 8.07 10.68
N PHE A 183 15.13 7.13 11.64
CA PHE A 183 13.93 6.68 12.34
C PHE A 183 13.67 7.43 13.63
N LEU A 184 12.37 7.55 13.97
CA LEU A 184 11.94 7.81 15.34
C LEU A 184 12.28 6.60 16.24
N PRO A 185 12.32 6.77 17.58
CA PRO A 185 12.53 5.65 18.49
C PRO A 185 11.59 4.48 18.18
N PRO A 186 12.07 3.23 18.16
CA PRO A 186 11.26 2.09 17.82
C PRO A 186 10.20 1.77 18.89
N PHE A 187 9.16 1.06 18.50
CA PHE A 187 8.43 0.21 19.45
C PHE A 187 9.32 -0.99 19.75
N ASP A 188 9.78 -1.10 20.98
CA ASP A 188 10.64 -2.21 21.39
C ASP A 188 9.93 -3.57 21.31
N LEU A 189 10.70 -4.62 21.07
CA LEU A 189 10.20 -5.98 21.21
C LEU A 189 9.79 -6.24 22.67
N ASN A 190 8.77 -7.06 22.89
CA ASN A 190 8.44 -7.51 24.23
C ASN A 190 9.34 -8.69 24.64
N CYS A 191 9.29 -9.11 25.91
CA CYS A 191 10.18 -10.14 26.44
C CYS A 191 10.09 -11.48 25.68
N ALA A 192 8.91 -11.86 25.18
CA ALA A 192 8.75 -13.09 24.41
C ALA A 192 9.23 -12.94 22.95
N GLU A 193 9.06 -11.77 22.37
CA GLU A 193 9.65 -11.43 21.05
C GLU A 193 11.19 -11.37 21.12
N ASP A 194 11.76 -10.83 22.21
CA ASP A 194 13.21 -10.84 22.45
C ASP A 194 13.75 -12.25 22.65
N HIS A 195 13.01 -13.12 23.34
CA HIS A 195 13.36 -14.55 23.44
C HIS A 195 13.41 -15.21 22.07
N PHE A 196 12.36 -14.99 21.25
CA PHE A 196 12.31 -15.51 19.88
C PHE A 196 13.49 -15.01 19.05
N LYS A 197 13.77 -13.69 19.09
CA LYS A 197 14.94 -13.09 18.42
C LYS A 197 16.25 -13.77 18.83
N GLN A 198 16.54 -13.86 20.11
CA GLN A 198 17.78 -14.43 20.63
C GLN A 198 17.95 -15.90 20.23
N ALA A 199 16.88 -16.68 20.31
CA ALA A 199 16.90 -18.09 19.95
C ALA A 199 17.15 -18.30 18.44
N VAL A 200 16.43 -17.54 17.59
CA VAL A 200 16.55 -17.64 16.13
C VAL A 200 17.92 -17.16 15.66
N GLU A 201 18.39 -15.98 16.08
CA GLU A 201 19.68 -15.43 15.65
C GLU A 201 20.88 -16.26 16.14
N LYS A 202 20.71 -16.99 17.25
CA LYS A 202 21.69 -17.96 17.72
C LYS A 202 21.73 -19.24 16.86
N ALA A 203 20.57 -19.73 16.45
CA ALA A 203 20.45 -20.95 15.64
C ALA A 203 20.73 -20.69 14.15
N PHE A 204 20.36 -19.51 13.66
CA PHE A 204 20.42 -19.09 12.26
C PHE A 204 20.98 -17.67 12.16
N PRO A 205 22.31 -17.50 12.20
CA PRO A 205 22.94 -16.16 12.23
C PRO A 205 22.61 -15.25 11.02
N GLU A 206 22.16 -15.85 9.91
CA GLU A 206 21.75 -15.14 8.70
C GLU A 206 20.32 -14.57 8.78
N ARG A 207 19.53 -14.91 9.82
CA ARG A 207 18.13 -14.50 9.98
C ARG A 207 18.02 -13.42 11.04
N THR A 208 18.11 -12.17 10.63
CA THR A 208 17.98 -11.02 11.54
C THR A 208 16.52 -10.77 11.90
N ILE A 209 16.24 -10.55 13.18
CA ILE A 209 14.92 -10.13 13.67
C ILE A 209 15.01 -8.69 14.19
N THR A 210 14.18 -7.81 13.66
CA THR A 210 14.15 -6.39 14.03
C THR A 210 12.73 -5.97 14.43
N PRO A 211 12.55 -4.95 15.30
CA PRO A 211 11.23 -4.34 15.46
C PRO A 211 10.68 -3.86 14.11
N GLY A 212 9.39 -4.05 13.87
CA GLY A 212 8.75 -3.60 12.63
C GLY A 212 8.89 -2.09 12.46
N ARG A 213 9.30 -1.64 11.26
CA ARG A 213 9.39 -0.22 10.90
C ARG A 213 8.02 0.25 10.44
N THR A 214 7.42 1.20 11.14
CA THR A 214 6.05 1.67 10.84
C THR A 214 5.90 3.18 10.91
N ALA A 215 4.96 3.70 10.13
CA ALA A 215 4.63 5.13 10.05
C ALA A 215 3.78 5.60 11.26
N ASN A 216 4.25 5.32 12.47
CA ASN A 216 3.59 5.70 13.73
C ASN A 216 4.48 6.67 14.50
N LEU A 217 3.94 7.80 14.94
CA LEU A 217 4.67 8.81 15.70
C LEU A 217 4.91 8.33 17.14
N THR A 218 5.98 7.59 17.37
CA THR A 218 6.47 7.28 18.72
C THR A 218 7.00 8.50 19.44
N LYS A 219 7.43 9.52 18.65
CA LYS A 219 7.79 10.85 19.12
C LYS A 219 7.22 11.88 18.16
N TYR A 220 6.49 12.86 18.66
CA TYR A 220 6.03 13.99 17.87
C TYR A 220 7.12 15.08 17.81
N ILE A 221 7.43 15.54 16.60
CA ILE A 221 8.40 16.63 16.33
C ILE A 221 7.65 17.70 15.55
N PRO A 222 7.32 18.86 16.18
CA PRO A 222 6.46 19.89 15.56
C PRO A 222 6.98 20.42 14.21
N GLU A 223 8.29 20.50 14.05
CA GLU A 223 8.96 21.03 12.85
C GLU A 223 8.85 20.09 11.65
N LEU A 224 8.58 18.80 11.89
CA LEU A 224 8.49 17.76 10.86
C LEU A 224 7.06 17.25 10.66
N HIS A 225 6.31 17.10 11.75
CA HIS A 225 5.01 16.43 11.73
C HIS A 225 3.87 17.44 11.73
N HIS A 226 3.67 18.06 10.57
CA HIS A 226 2.64 19.06 10.36
C HIS A 226 1.23 18.46 10.19
N GLY A 227 0.26 19.34 10.03
CA GLY A 227 -1.14 18.98 9.86
C GLY A 227 -1.83 18.67 11.18
N THR A 228 -2.65 17.64 11.20
CA THR A 228 -3.42 17.21 12.39
C THR A 228 -2.76 16.02 13.08
N ARG A 229 -1.42 15.96 13.04
CA ARG A 229 -0.63 14.86 13.59
C ARG A 229 -0.41 15.02 15.09
N GLY A 230 -0.36 13.91 15.81
CA GLY A 230 0.01 13.84 17.22
C GLY A 230 0.70 12.53 17.55
N GLN A 231 1.28 12.46 18.77
CA GLN A 231 1.97 11.25 19.21
C GLN A 231 1.02 10.04 19.26
N CYS A 232 1.51 8.87 18.85
CA CYS A 232 0.76 7.63 18.90
C CYS A 232 0.38 7.27 20.35
N GLN A 233 -0.90 7.00 20.56
CA GLN A 233 -1.45 6.64 21.88
C GLN A 233 -1.45 5.13 22.14
N ALA A 234 -0.81 4.33 21.29
CA ALA A 234 -0.74 2.87 21.39
C ALA A 234 -2.09 2.16 21.59
N ARG A 235 -3.15 2.66 20.94
CA ARG A 235 -4.53 2.14 21.10
C ARG A 235 -4.80 0.86 20.31
N ASP A 236 -3.98 0.57 19.33
CA ASP A 236 -4.13 -0.57 18.39
C ASP A 236 -5.51 -0.64 17.69
N ARG A 237 -6.02 0.53 17.31
CA ARG A 237 -7.30 0.69 16.58
C ARG A 237 -7.08 1.38 15.22
N CYS A 238 -5.93 1.15 14.60
CA CYS A 238 -5.49 1.90 13.42
C CYS A 238 -6.35 1.63 12.18
N TRP A 239 -6.92 0.44 12.04
CA TRP A 239 -7.82 0.07 10.94
C TRP A 239 -9.15 0.85 10.89
N ARG A 240 -9.49 1.54 11.97
CA ARG A 240 -10.73 2.31 12.13
C ARG A 240 -10.54 3.80 11.81
N GLY A 241 -9.30 4.21 11.49
CA GLY A 241 -8.90 5.61 11.45
C GLY A 241 -8.34 6.08 12.82
N CYS A 242 -7.42 7.04 12.82
CA CYS A 242 -6.82 7.56 14.06
C CYS A 242 -7.15 9.04 14.26
N PRO A 243 -8.08 9.38 15.18
CA PRO A 243 -8.46 10.77 15.44
C PRO A 243 -7.32 11.63 16.02
N TYR A 244 -6.27 10.98 16.52
CA TYR A 244 -5.09 11.64 17.07
C TYR A 244 -3.98 11.88 16.03
N GLY A 245 -4.17 11.43 14.77
CA GLY A 245 -3.12 11.52 13.76
C GLY A 245 -1.82 10.79 14.14
N GLY A 246 -1.91 9.77 15.00
CA GLY A 246 -0.76 9.04 15.54
C GLY A 246 -0.03 8.18 14.52
N TYR A 247 -0.68 7.80 13.42
CA TYR A 247 -0.04 7.22 12.24
C TYR A 247 -0.22 8.13 11.03
N PHE A 248 0.60 7.94 10.01
CA PHE A 248 0.49 8.67 8.76
C PHE A 248 -0.75 8.23 7.96
N SER A 249 -1.56 9.20 7.57
CA SER A 249 -2.56 9.10 6.51
C SER A 249 -2.55 10.41 5.72
N SER A 250 -2.97 10.41 4.45
CA SER A 250 -3.04 11.65 3.68
C SER A 250 -4.01 12.66 4.33
N LEU A 251 -5.09 12.18 4.95
CA LEU A 251 -6.05 13.01 5.68
C LEU A 251 -5.47 13.74 6.90
N SER A 252 -4.56 13.12 7.62
CA SER A 252 -3.96 13.73 8.81
C SER A 252 -2.67 14.49 8.54
N SER A 253 -2.10 14.35 7.34
CA SER A 253 -0.73 14.81 7.05
C SER A 253 -0.66 15.66 5.78
N THR A 254 -0.61 15.05 4.61
CA THR A 254 -0.31 15.72 3.33
C THR A 254 -1.43 16.65 2.87
N ILE A 255 -2.70 16.22 2.95
CA ILE A 255 -3.83 17.06 2.52
C ILE A 255 -3.97 18.32 3.39
N PRO A 256 -3.93 18.26 4.73
CA PRO A 256 -3.90 19.47 5.55
C PRO A 256 -2.76 20.44 5.19
N VAL A 257 -1.54 19.92 5.02
CA VAL A 257 -0.40 20.77 4.65
C VAL A 257 -0.58 21.41 3.27
N ALA A 258 -1.10 20.68 2.29
CA ALA A 258 -1.44 21.24 0.98
C ALA A 258 -2.51 22.32 1.10
N ASN A 259 -3.56 22.08 1.89
CA ASN A 259 -4.65 23.04 2.12
C ASN A 259 -4.18 24.33 2.79
N ASP A 260 -3.26 24.24 3.74
CA ASP A 260 -2.74 25.39 4.47
C ASP A 260 -1.91 26.36 3.58
N THR A 261 -1.47 25.91 2.40
CA THR A 261 -0.85 26.78 1.39
C THR A 261 -1.83 27.71 0.68
N GLY A 262 -3.13 27.38 0.71
CA GLY A 262 -4.19 28.07 -0.06
C GLY A 262 -4.22 27.69 -1.55
N ASN A 263 -3.38 26.77 -2.01
CA ASN A 263 -3.25 26.39 -3.42
C ASN A 263 -4.01 25.10 -3.77
N LEU A 264 -4.65 24.42 -2.81
CA LEU A 264 -5.37 23.18 -3.04
C LEU A 264 -6.86 23.41 -3.22
N THR A 265 -7.41 22.89 -4.33
CA THR A 265 -8.83 22.62 -4.48
C THR A 265 -9.03 21.11 -4.46
N LEU A 266 -9.81 20.59 -3.50
CA LEU A 266 -10.13 19.17 -3.40
C LEU A 266 -11.62 18.95 -3.68
N MET A 267 -11.90 18.10 -4.66
CA MET A 267 -13.26 17.70 -5.04
C MET A 267 -13.44 16.19 -4.82
N ALA A 268 -14.34 15.84 -3.91
CA ALA A 268 -14.82 14.48 -3.71
C ALA A 268 -15.95 14.15 -4.70
N ASN A 269 -16.38 12.90 -4.75
CA ASN A 269 -17.41 12.40 -5.66
C ASN A 269 -17.11 12.72 -7.14
N SER A 270 -15.82 12.78 -7.50
CA SER A 270 -15.33 13.20 -8.81
C SER A 270 -14.59 12.05 -9.50
N ILE A 271 -15.29 11.30 -10.33
CA ILE A 271 -14.79 10.11 -10.99
C ILE A 271 -14.06 10.52 -12.27
N VAL A 272 -12.74 10.59 -12.22
CA VAL A 272 -11.92 10.73 -13.43
C VAL A 272 -11.95 9.41 -14.18
N HIS A 273 -12.42 9.43 -15.43
CA HIS A 273 -12.46 8.23 -16.26
C HIS A 273 -11.49 8.23 -17.43
N SER A 274 -11.02 9.41 -17.88
CA SER A 274 -10.03 9.52 -18.96
C SER A 274 -9.28 10.86 -18.92
N LEU A 275 -8.10 10.88 -19.54
CA LEU A 275 -7.33 12.07 -19.84
C LEU A 275 -7.77 12.64 -21.20
N ILE A 276 -7.63 13.96 -21.36
CA ILE A 276 -7.83 14.66 -22.63
C ILE A 276 -6.48 14.84 -23.30
N PHE A 277 -6.24 14.17 -24.41
CA PHE A 277 -5.02 14.29 -25.18
C PHE A 277 -5.20 15.24 -26.36
N ASP A 278 -4.21 16.08 -26.62
CA ASP A 278 -4.17 16.99 -27.76
C ASP A 278 -3.09 16.54 -28.75
N ASP A 279 -3.53 16.13 -29.94
CA ASP A 279 -2.67 15.66 -31.01
C ASP A 279 -1.71 16.72 -31.55
N ALA A 280 -2.09 18.02 -31.48
CA ALA A 280 -1.26 19.11 -31.98
C ALA A 280 -0.03 19.35 -31.09
N THR A 281 -0.22 19.31 -29.77
CA THR A 281 0.85 19.54 -28.79
C THR A 281 1.50 18.26 -28.28
N GLN A 282 0.92 17.10 -28.57
CA GLN A 282 1.33 15.79 -28.03
C GLN A 282 1.37 15.76 -26.51
N ARG A 283 0.40 16.45 -25.86
CA ARG A 283 0.31 16.59 -24.41
C ARG A 283 -1.11 16.27 -23.92
N ALA A 284 -1.23 15.87 -22.68
CA ALA A 284 -2.51 15.86 -21.99
C ALA A 284 -2.86 17.30 -21.58
N THR A 285 -4.07 17.73 -21.91
CA THR A 285 -4.55 19.08 -21.59
C THR A 285 -5.50 19.11 -20.40
N GLY A 286 -5.96 17.95 -19.93
CA GLY A 286 -6.88 17.86 -18.81
C GLY A 286 -7.46 16.48 -18.62
N VAL A 287 -8.60 16.43 -17.93
CA VAL A 287 -9.30 15.20 -17.55
C VAL A 287 -10.80 15.31 -17.78
N ARG A 288 -11.47 14.17 -18.06
CA ARG A 288 -12.92 14.02 -18.05
C ARG A 288 -13.36 13.38 -16.74
N VAL A 289 -14.37 13.98 -16.16
CA VAL A 289 -14.84 13.66 -14.80
C VAL A 289 -16.34 13.44 -14.83
N ILE A 290 -16.81 12.37 -14.21
CA ILE A 290 -18.22 12.15 -13.92
C ILE A 290 -18.45 12.47 -12.44
N ASP A 291 -19.43 13.32 -12.17
CA ASP A 291 -19.93 13.58 -10.83
C ASP A 291 -20.67 12.33 -10.33
N ALA A 292 -20.22 11.74 -9.22
CA ALA A 292 -20.76 10.48 -8.73
C ALA A 292 -22.22 10.55 -8.27
N GLU A 293 -22.71 11.75 -7.92
CA GLU A 293 -24.07 11.96 -7.42
C GLU A 293 -25.04 12.34 -8.56
N THR A 294 -24.63 13.29 -9.41
CA THR A 294 -25.49 13.81 -10.49
C THR A 294 -25.33 13.05 -11.80
N LYS A 295 -24.23 12.30 -11.97
CA LYS A 295 -23.79 11.65 -13.21
C LYS A 295 -23.51 12.61 -14.36
N GLU A 296 -23.37 13.91 -14.08
CA GLU A 296 -22.96 14.90 -15.07
C GLU A 296 -21.49 14.75 -15.42
N GLU A 297 -21.17 14.84 -16.70
CA GLU A 297 -19.80 14.86 -17.18
C GLU A 297 -19.25 16.29 -17.21
N ARG A 298 -18.00 16.47 -16.79
CA ARG A 298 -17.28 17.75 -16.76
C ARG A 298 -15.84 17.56 -17.19
N GLU A 299 -15.25 18.62 -17.73
CA GLU A 299 -13.83 18.65 -18.08
C GLU A 299 -13.10 19.69 -17.22
N TYR A 300 -11.88 19.32 -16.78
CA TYR A 300 -10.95 20.21 -16.11
C TYR A 300 -9.60 20.17 -16.82
N PHE A 301 -8.92 21.32 -16.88
CA PHE A 301 -7.73 21.52 -17.68
C PHE A 301 -6.52 21.85 -16.79
N SER A 302 -5.34 21.40 -17.20
CA SER A 302 -4.08 21.70 -16.52
C SER A 302 -2.88 21.52 -17.43
N THR A 303 -1.76 22.12 -17.03
CA THR A 303 -0.47 21.95 -17.72
C THR A 303 0.14 20.57 -17.43
N VAL A 304 -0.10 20.02 -16.22
CA VAL A 304 0.49 18.76 -15.75
C VAL A 304 -0.59 17.90 -15.08
N VAL A 305 -0.52 16.59 -15.30
CA VAL A 305 -1.41 15.62 -14.65
C VAL A 305 -0.59 14.58 -13.87
N PHE A 306 -0.91 14.40 -12.59
CA PHE A 306 -0.44 13.30 -11.75
C PHE A 306 -1.58 12.28 -11.59
N CYS A 307 -1.44 11.13 -12.27
CA CYS A 307 -2.39 10.03 -12.19
C CYS A 307 -2.01 9.11 -11.02
N ASN A 308 -2.68 9.26 -9.88
CA ASN A 308 -2.38 8.60 -8.61
C ASN A 308 -3.62 7.94 -7.99
N ALA A 309 -4.46 7.34 -8.83
CA ALA A 309 -5.72 6.69 -8.45
C ALA A 309 -5.53 5.26 -7.91
N SER A 310 -4.35 4.92 -7.42
CA SER A 310 -3.82 3.58 -7.12
C SER A 310 -3.53 2.77 -8.41
N THR A 311 -2.75 1.70 -8.27
CA THR A 311 -2.28 0.87 -9.39
C THR A 311 -3.37 0.55 -10.41
N ILE A 312 -4.46 -0.01 -9.95
CA ILE A 312 -5.57 -0.45 -10.80
C ILE A 312 -6.35 0.75 -11.35
N GLY A 313 -6.62 1.76 -10.51
CA GLY A 313 -7.37 2.94 -10.92
C GLY A 313 -6.62 3.80 -11.96
N SER A 314 -5.32 4.03 -11.75
CA SER A 314 -4.49 4.79 -12.70
C SER A 314 -4.38 4.07 -14.04
N THR A 315 -4.14 2.76 -14.01
CA THR A 315 -4.08 1.95 -15.24
C THR A 315 -5.42 1.94 -15.98
N ALA A 316 -6.54 1.83 -15.27
CA ALA A 316 -7.87 1.89 -15.88
C ALA A 316 -8.11 3.23 -16.59
N ILE A 317 -7.73 4.34 -15.96
CA ILE A 317 -7.84 5.68 -16.54
C ILE A 317 -7.00 5.79 -17.81
N LEU A 318 -5.75 5.33 -17.79
CA LEU A 318 -4.88 5.36 -18.96
C LEU A 318 -5.40 4.47 -20.10
N LEU A 319 -5.86 3.24 -19.80
CA LEU A 319 -6.47 2.34 -20.79
C LEU A 319 -7.74 2.93 -21.41
N ASN A 320 -8.54 3.67 -20.63
CA ASN A 320 -9.76 4.31 -21.09
C ASN A 320 -9.50 5.68 -21.79
N SER A 321 -8.28 6.19 -21.75
CA SER A 321 -7.87 7.44 -22.42
C SER A 321 -7.48 7.17 -23.88
N LYS A 322 -8.48 6.77 -24.69
CA LYS A 322 -8.28 6.43 -26.11
C LYS A 322 -8.34 7.66 -27.01
N SER A 323 -7.54 7.65 -28.07
CA SER A 323 -7.51 8.66 -29.15
C SER A 323 -7.05 7.99 -30.46
N GLU A 324 -7.04 8.74 -31.58
CA GLU A 324 -6.43 8.22 -32.82
C GLU A 324 -4.98 7.83 -32.62
N ARG A 325 -4.21 8.64 -31.85
CA ARG A 325 -2.81 8.37 -31.53
C ARG A 325 -2.65 7.18 -30.56
N PHE A 326 -3.58 6.98 -29.65
CA PHE A 326 -3.53 5.95 -28.63
C PHE A 326 -4.80 5.08 -28.62
N PRO A 327 -5.02 4.23 -29.63
CA PRO A 327 -6.25 3.42 -29.74
C PRO A 327 -6.41 2.40 -28.60
N GLU A 328 -5.29 1.94 -28.02
CA GLU A 328 -5.25 0.96 -26.92
C GLU A 328 -5.00 1.58 -25.54
N GLY A 329 -5.17 2.92 -25.41
CA GLY A 329 -4.97 3.68 -24.19
C GLY A 329 -3.72 4.58 -24.22
N LEU A 330 -3.78 5.68 -23.48
CA LEU A 330 -2.77 6.72 -23.47
C LEU A 330 -1.41 6.17 -22.99
N GLY A 331 -0.39 6.32 -23.83
CA GLY A 331 0.97 5.87 -23.55
C GLY A 331 1.19 4.37 -23.70
N ASN A 332 0.25 3.63 -24.30
CA ASN A 332 0.37 2.18 -24.53
C ASN A 332 1.07 1.81 -25.84
N ASP A 333 2.03 2.60 -26.30
CA ASP A 333 2.81 2.31 -27.52
C ASP A 333 3.62 1.00 -27.41
N SER A 334 3.99 0.62 -26.18
CA SER A 334 4.72 -0.61 -25.90
C SER A 334 3.84 -1.87 -25.84
N GLY A 335 2.54 -1.72 -25.65
CA GLY A 335 1.64 -2.81 -25.32
C GLY A 335 1.78 -3.34 -23.88
N GLU A 336 2.50 -2.62 -23.01
CA GLU A 336 2.78 -3.06 -21.64
C GLU A 336 1.77 -2.53 -20.60
N LEU A 337 0.92 -1.57 -20.98
CA LEU A 337 -0.08 -1.00 -20.07
C LEU A 337 -1.12 -2.07 -19.70
N GLY A 338 -1.31 -2.27 -18.41
CA GLY A 338 -2.18 -3.29 -17.85
C GLY A 338 -1.50 -4.64 -17.61
N HIS A 339 -0.33 -4.91 -18.20
CA HIS A 339 0.46 -6.13 -18.05
C HIS A 339 1.41 -6.09 -16.85
N ASN A 340 2.10 -7.21 -16.57
CA ASN A 340 3.10 -7.33 -15.49
C ASN A 340 2.53 -7.06 -14.09
N MET A 341 1.27 -7.37 -13.87
CA MET A 341 0.62 -7.18 -12.59
C MET A 341 1.27 -8.05 -11.51
N MET A 342 1.69 -7.41 -10.44
CA MET A 342 2.29 -8.02 -9.27
C MET A 342 1.49 -7.68 -8.01
N ASP A 343 1.71 -8.50 -6.98
CA ASP A 343 1.36 -8.29 -5.58
C ASP A 343 2.40 -9.03 -4.74
N HIS A 344 2.38 -8.93 -3.44
CA HIS A 344 3.04 -9.94 -2.61
C HIS A 344 2.13 -11.17 -2.52
N HIS A 345 2.70 -12.36 -2.64
CA HIS A 345 1.90 -13.53 -2.33
C HIS A 345 1.85 -13.77 -0.82
N TYR A 346 0.69 -14.09 -0.35
CA TYR A 346 0.25 -14.08 1.03
C TYR A 346 -0.48 -15.39 1.37
N GLY A 347 -0.91 -15.58 2.61
CA GLY A 347 -1.61 -16.81 3.01
C GLY A 347 -0.67 -17.96 3.34
N MET A 348 0.54 -17.65 3.78
CA MET A 348 1.48 -18.59 4.39
C MET A 348 2.00 -18.02 5.71
N GLY A 349 2.26 -18.87 6.69
CA GLY A 349 2.67 -18.44 8.01
C GLY A 349 2.53 -19.52 9.06
N GLY A 350 2.49 -19.11 10.33
CA GLY A 350 2.37 -20.05 11.43
C GLY A 350 1.92 -19.43 12.74
N PHE A 351 1.46 -20.30 13.61
CA PHE A 351 1.05 -20.02 14.98
C PHE A 351 1.76 -20.99 15.92
N ALA A 352 2.04 -20.53 17.13
CA ALA A 352 2.59 -21.36 18.20
C ALA A 352 2.19 -20.79 19.56
N SER A 353 2.38 -21.55 20.63
CA SER A 353 2.29 -21.07 22.00
C SER A 353 3.66 -21.12 22.68
N PHE A 354 3.84 -20.24 23.66
CA PHE A 354 5.03 -20.22 24.50
C PHE A 354 4.61 -20.08 25.97
N ASP A 355 5.01 -21.05 26.78
CA ASP A 355 4.67 -21.15 28.21
C ASP A 355 5.76 -20.61 29.14
N GLY A 356 6.81 -20.02 28.61
CA GLY A 356 7.83 -19.29 29.35
C GLY A 356 7.38 -17.89 29.74
N MET A 357 8.04 -17.28 30.72
CA MET A 357 7.85 -15.88 31.14
C MET A 357 6.38 -15.53 31.48
N LEU A 358 5.64 -16.46 32.11
CA LEU A 358 4.23 -16.24 32.51
C LEU A 358 4.09 -15.24 33.66
N ASP A 359 5.18 -14.90 34.34
CA ASP A 359 5.28 -13.83 35.33
C ASP A 359 5.43 -12.44 34.69
N LYS A 360 5.61 -12.38 33.36
CA LYS A 360 5.77 -11.13 32.60
C LYS A 360 4.49 -10.75 31.88
N TYR A 361 4.29 -9.45 31.81
CA TYR A 361 3.23 -8.82 31.04
C TYR A 361 3.74 -7.46 30.56
N TYR A 362 3.24 -6.98 29.43
CA TYR A 362 3.49 -5.60 28.99
C TYR A 362 2.19 -4.80 28.95
N SER A 363 2.27 -3.54 29.28
CA SER A 363 1.14 -2.62 29.21
C SER A 363 1.06 -1.97 27.83
N GLY A 364 -0.15 -1.77 27.35
CA GLY A 364 -0.40 -1.18 26.05
C GLY A 364 -0.28 -2.17 24.90
N ARG A 365 -0.80 -1.78 23.76
CA ARG A 365 -0.75 -2.57 22.52
C ARG A 365 0.16 -1.90 21.53
N LYS A 366 0.98 -2.68 20.85
CA LYS A 366 1.77 -2.16 19.73
C LYS A 366 0.86 -2.03 18.52
N PRO A 367 0.71 -0.83 17.96
CA PRO A 367 -0.08 -0.65 16.76
C PRO A 367 0.63 -1.32 15.58
N ASN A 368 0.10 -2.45 15.14
CA ASN A 368 0.55 -3.19 13.96
C ASN A 368 2.07 -3.46 13.91
N GLY A 369 2.68 -3.72 15.05
CA GLY A 369 4.11 -3.93 15.10
C GLY A 369 4.47 -4.95 16.17
N GLY A 370 5.10 -5.99 15.80
CA GLY A 370 5.91 -6.89 16.56
C GLY A 370 7.28 -6.85 15.95
N PHE A 371 7.70 -7.98 15.43
CA PHE A 371 8.95 -8.11 14.71
C PHE A 371 8.77 -8.12 13.19
N TYR A 372 9.86 -7.84 12.50
CA TYR A 372 10.06 -8.06 11.08
C TYR A 372 11.31 -8.92 10.87
N ILE A 373 11.21 -9.91 9.98
CA ILE A 373 12.35 -10.70 9.52
C ILE A 373 12.52 -10.38 8.03
N PRO A 374 13.57 -9.64 7.65
CA PRO A 374 13.83 -9.36 6.24
C PRO A 374 14.22 -10.62 5.48
N ARG A 375 14.19 -10.53 4.18
CA ARG A 375 14.66 -11.57 3.27
C ARG A 375 16.07 -12.03 3.66
N PHE A 376 16.28 -13.36 3.72
CA PHE A 376 17.56 -14.01 3.98
C PHE A 376 17.90 -15.10 2.96
N ARG A 377 17.02 -15.35 1.99
CA ARG A 377 17.26 -16.23 0.83
C ARG A 377 17.62 -15.39 -0.39
N ASN A 378 18.52 -15.92 -1.23
CA ASN A 378 18.95 -15.28 -2.48
C ASN A 378 19.42 -13.83 -2.31
N ILE A 379 20.14 -13.53 -1.21
CA ILE A 379 20.76 -12.22 -1.00
C ILE A 379 22.23 -12.22 -1.47
N ASP A 380 22.88 -13.37 -1.44
CA ASP A 380 24.25 -13.62 -1.87
C ASP A 380 24.43 -15.07 -2.33
N GLU A 381 25.65 -15.45 -2.71
CA GLU A 381 25.96 -16.81 -3.16
C GLU A 381 25.76 -17.87 -2.06
N ALA A 382 26.01 -17.51 -0.78
CA ALA A 382 25.87 -18.44 0.35
C ALA A 382 24.40 -18.78 0.65
N THR A 383 23.50 -17.86 0.38
CA THR A 383 22.06 -17.98 0.64
C THR A 383 21.26 -18.36 -0.60
N ARG A 384 21.96 -18.59 -1.72
CA ARG A 384 21.35 -18.85 -3.04
C ARG A 384 20.57 -20.14 -3.07
N ARG A 385 19.35 -20.05 -3.63
CA ARG A 385 18.50 -21.19 -3.99
C ARG A 385 18.64 -21.51 -5.48
N THR A 386 18.49 -22.78 -5.81
CA THR A 386 18.55 -23.27 -7.20
C THR A 386 17.18 -23.62 -7.77
N ASP A 387 16.17 -23.71 -6.90
CA ASP A 387 14.83 -24.16 -7.22
C ASP A 387 13.80 -23.03 -7.39
N TYR A 388 14.13 -21.82 -6.88
CA TYR A 388 13.36 -20.59 -7.10
C TYR A 388 14.25 -19.34 -7.03
N ILE A 389 13.79 -18.22 -7.58
CA ILE A 389 14.44 -16.90 -7.49
C ILE A 389 13.64 -15.97 -6.59
N ARG A 390 14.24 -14.85 -6.16
CA ARG A 390 13.70 -13.85 -5.22
C ARG A 390 13.64 -14.39 -3.79
N GLY A 391 12.69 -13.91 -3.00
CA GLY A 391 12.63 -14.28 -1.59
C GLY A 391 11.34 -13.90 -0.88
N PHE A 392 11.40 -14.01 0.42
CA PHE A 392 10.29 -13.73 1.34
C PHE A 392 10.81 -13.10 2.64
N GLY A 393 9.90 -12.42 3.33
CA GLY A 393 10.11 -11.91 4.69
C GLY A 393 8.93 -12.23 5.58
N TYR A 394 9.05 -11.97 6.89
CA TYR A 394 7.98 -12.24 7.84
C TYR A 394 7.63 -11.00 8.65
N GLN A 395 6.34 -10.89 8.96
CA GLN A 395 5.80 -9.93 9.91
C GLN A 395 5.01 -10.68 10.96
N GLY A 396 5.27 -10.41 12.25
CA GLY A 396 4.63 -11.16 13.30
C GLY A 396 4.81 -10.53 14.67
N GLY A 397 4.35 -11.24 15.68
CA GLY A 397 4.47 -10.82 17.06
C GLY A 397 4.06 -11.90 18.05
N LEU A 398 4.33 -11.63 19.33
CA LEU A 398 3.85 -12.44 20.44
C LEU A 398 3.00 -11.58 21.38
N ALA A 399 1.85 -12.10 21.77
CA ALA A 399 0.98 -11.46 22.73
C ALA A 399 0.41 -12.48 23.70
N ARG A 400 0.17 -12.07 24.95
CA ARG A 400 -0.62 -12.87 25.88
C ARG A 400 -2.09 -12.60 25.61
N VAL A 401 -2.84 -13.68 25.40
CA VAL A 401 -4.28 -13.60 25.10
C VAL A 401 -5.09 -14.39 26.13
N THR A 402 -6.23 -13.86 26.51
CA THR A 402 -7.16 -14.56 27.38
C THR A 402 -7.78 -15.74 26.63
N ASN A 403 -7.91 -16.88 27.29
CA ASN A 403 -8.52 -18.07 26.69
C ASN A 403 -10.07 -17.95 26.67
N VAL A 404 -10.57 -17.23 25.67
CA VAL A 404 -12.02 -17.03 25.47
C VAL A 404 -12.76 -18.29 24.99
N ASN A 405 -12.02 -19.32 24.57
CA ASN A 405 -12.58 -20.61 24.13
C ASN A 405 -12.58 -21.68 25.25
N ALA A 406 -12.29 -21.29 26.48
CA ALA A 406 -12.36 -22.21 27.60
C ALA A 406 -13.78 -22.79 27.73
N PRO A 407 -13.94 -24.09 28.08
CA PRO A 407 -15.24 -24.71 28.26
C PRO A 407 -16.08 -23.96 29.31
N ILE A 408 -17.36 -23.79 29.04
CA ILE A 408 -18.29 -23.19 29.98
C ILE A 408 -18.41 -24.12 31.21
N GLY A 409 -18.14 -23.56 32.41
CA GLY A 409 -18.17 -24.30 33.66
C GLY A 409 -17.46 -23.53 34.78
N PRO A 410 -17.19 -24.16 35.93
CA PRO A 410 -16.60 -23.50 37.11
C PRO A 410 -15.27 -22.81 36.80
N GLY A 411 -14.42 -23.37 35.95
CA GLY A 411 -13.14 -22.79 35.58
C GLY A 411 -13.18 -21.71 34.47
N PHE A 412 -14.34 -21.46 33.84
CA PHE A 412 -14.45 -20.51 32.74
C PHE A 412 -14.11 -19.08 33.16
N LYS A 413 -14.67 -18.64 34.31
CA LYS A 413 -14.37 -17.29 34.82
C LYS A 413 -12.90 -17.09 35.11
N GLU A 414 -12.23 -18.09 35.66
CA GLU A 414 -10.79 -18.05 35.93
C GLU A 414 -9.99 -17.98 34.63
N ALA A 415 -10.34 -18.82 33.67
CA ALA A 415 -9.66 -18.85 32.37
C ALA A 415 -9.78 -17.52 31.58
N ILE A 416 -10.92 -16.83 31.68
CA ILE A 416 -11.12 -15.53 31.00
C ILE A 416 -10.60 -14.33 31.81
N SER A 417 -10.30 -14.52 33.10
CA SER A 417 -9.84 -13.44 34.01
C SER A 417 -8.33 -13.30 34.05
N SER A 418 -7.58 -14.25 33.52
CA SER A 418 -6.13 -14.29 33.57
C SER A 418 -5.55 -14.20 32.15
N PRO A 419 -4.40 -13.54 31.96
CA PRO A 419 -3.65 -13.65 30.71
C PRO A 419 -3.23 -15.12 30.50
N GLY A 420 -3.51 -15.66 29.33
CA GLY A 420 -3.08 -17.00 28.95
C GLY A 420 -1.59 -17.10 28.64
N GLU A 421 -1.19 -18.15 27.94
CA GLU A 421 0.14 -18.30 27.38
C GLU A 421 0.41 -17.25 26.30
N TRP A 422 1.69 -17.00 26.00
CA TRP A 422 2.06 -16.21 24.84
C TRP A 422 1.65 -16.93 23.56
N GLN A 423 0.97 -16.22 22.68
CA GLN A 423 0.58 -16.70 21.36
C GLN A 423 1.46 -16.03 20.30
N PHE A 424 2.19 -16.85 19.58
CA PHE A 424 2.98 -16.45 18.43
C PHE A 424 2.13 -16.45 17.18
N ASN A 425 2.29 -15.43 16.35
CA ASN A 425 1.75 -15.37 15.02
C ASN A 425 2.78 -14.73 14.10
N ALA A 426 3.06 -15.35 12.97
CA ALA A 426 3.82 -14.74 11.89
C ALA A 426 3.20 -15.06 10.54
N THR A 427 3.13 -14.04 9.69
CA THR A 427 2.75 -14.14 8.28
C THR A 427 4.00 -13.96 7.42
N CYS A 428 4.17 -14.82 6.45
CA CYS A 428 5.21 -14.72 5.45
C CYS A 428 4.68 -14.00 4.21
N PHE A 429 5.46 -13.07 3.69
CA PHE A 429 5.18 -12.33 2.45
C PHE A 429 6.27 -12.65 1.44
N GLY A 430 5.89 -13.17 0.29
CA GLY A 430 6.79 -13.49 -0.80
C GLY A 430 6.62 -12.56 -1.99
N GLU A 431 7.67 -12.44 -2.76
CA GLU A 431 7.71 -11.63 -3.96
C GLU A 431 7.04 -12.37 -5.14
N LEU A 432 6.09 -11.73 -5.81
CA LEU A 432 5.52 -12.21 -7.06
C LEU A 432 6.31 -11.64 -8.24
N LEU A 433 6.73 -12.50 -9.16
CA LEU A 433 7.46 -12.07 -10.35
C LEU A 433 6.59 -11.27 -11.34
N PRO A 434 7.18 -10.35 -12.10
CA PRO A 434 6.47 -9.53 -13.09
C PRO A 434 6.16 -10.34 -14.36
N TYR A 435 5.23 -11.26 -14.27
CA TYR A 435 4.77 -12.05 -15.41
C TYR A 435 3.94 -11.21 -16.36
N HIS A 436 4.30 -11.18 -17.65
CA HIS A 436 3.60 -10.40 -18.65
C HIS A 436 2.12 -10.83 -18.85
N ASP A 437 1.81 -12.09 -18.64
CA ASP A 437 0.45 -12.63 -18.74
C ASP A 437 -0.42 -12.38 -17.49
N ASN A 438 0.18 -11.93 -16.38
CA ASN A 438 -0.57 -11.34 -15.26
C ASN A 438 -1.00 -9.93 -15.64
N LYS A 439 -2.30 -9.70 -15.83
CA LYS A 439 -2.79 -8.43 -16.37
C LYS A 439 -4.18 -8.04 -15.91
N MET A 440 -4.48 -6.77 -16.10
CA MET A 440 -5.81 -6.21 -16.09
C MET A 440 -6.18 -5.61 -17.44
N MET A 441 -7.46 -5.63 -17.77
CA MET A 441 -7.99 -5.14 -19.03
C MET A 441 -9.31 -4.40 -18.77
N LEU A 442 -9.78 -3.64 -19.75
CA LEU A 442 -11.15 -3.14 -19.78
C LEU A 442 -12.05 -4.15 -20.51
N SER A 443 -13.29 -4.29 -20.06
CA SER A 443 -14.31 -5.08 -20.76
C SER A 443 -14.72 -4.38 -22.06
N ASP A 444 -14.86 -5.16 -23.12
CA ASP A 444 -15.36 -4.67 -24.42
C ASP A 444 -16.88 -4.60 -24.47
N THR A 445 -17.58 -5.23 -23.53
CA THR A 445 -19.03 -5.44 -23.58
C THR A 445 -19.79 -4.93 -22.37
N GLU A 446 -19.13 -4.80 -21.23
CA GLU A 446 -19.80 -4.42 -19.98
C GLU A 446 -19.25 -3.10 -19.42
N THR A 447 -20.17 -2.29 -18.87
CA THR A 447 -19.86 -1.03 -18.19
C THR A 447 -20.39 -1.05 -16.77
N ASP A 448 -19.82 -0.19 -15.92
CA ASP A 448 -20.36 0.09 -14.59
C ASP A 448 -21.57 1.05 -14.64
N GLN A 449 -22.11 1.40 -13.48
CA GLN A 449 -23.26 2.31 -13.34
C GLN A 449 -23.02 3.74 -13.87
N TYR A 450 -21.79 4.09 -14.22
CA TYR A 450 -21.39 5.38 -14.78
C TYR A 450 -21.10 5.30 -16.29
N GLY A 451 -21.28 4.13 -16.91
CA GLY A 451 -20.95 3.90 -18.32
C GLY A 451 -19.45 3.69 -18.58
N ILE A 452 -18.63 3.53 -17.52
CA ILE A 452 -17.20 3.26 -17.63
C ILE A 452 -16.99 1.75 -17.84
N PRO A 453 -16.15 1.30 -18.80
CA PRO A 453 -15.88 -0.11 -18.99
C PRO A 453 -15.47 -0.82 -17.68
N LYS A 454 -16.07 -1.98 -17.40
CA LYS A 454 -15.71 -2.80 -16.25
C LYS A 454 -14.26 -3.29 -16.36
N LEU A 455 -13.64 -3.53 -15.21
CA LEU A 455 -12.31 -4.13 -15.12
C LEU A 455 -12.39 -5.63 -15.20
N VAL A 456 -11.43 -6.23 -15.89
CA VAL A 456 -11.25 -7.68 -16.02
C VAL A 456 -9.84 -8.05 -15.57
N PHE A 457 -9.71 -8.96 -14.60
CA PHE A 457 -8.42 -9.42 -14.10
C PHE A 457 -8.09 -10.83 -14.58
N ASP A 458 -6.81 -11.03 -14.94
CA ASP A 458 -6.25 -12.33 -15.29
C ASP A 458 -4.83 -12.42 -14.69
N ALA A 459 -4.74 -12.81 -13.42
CA ALA A 459 -3.48 -12.85 -12.68
C ALA A 459 -3.44 -14.01 -11.68
N GLY A 460 -2.32 -14.71 -11.61
CA GLY A 460 -2.14 -15.85 -10.73
C GLY A 460 -0.69 -16.08 -10.33
N LEU A 461 -0.51 -16.90 -9.30
CA LEU A 461 0.79 -17.41 -8.85
C LEU A 461 1.25 -18.52 -9.79
N LYS A 462 2.58 -18.68 -9.93
CA LYS A 462 3.17 -19.72 -10.78
C LYS A 462 4.11 -20.63 -9.98
N GLU A 463 4.93 -21.40 -10.68
CA GLU A 463 5.79 -22.40 -10.08
C GLU A 463 6.83 -21.81 -9.13
N ASN A 464 7.41 -20.66 -9.48
CA ASN A 464 8.38 -19.96 -8.64
C ASN A 464 7.82 -19.65 -7.26
N GLU A 465 6.63 -19.07 -7.20
CA GLU A 465 5.96 -18.71 -5.95
C GLU A 465 5.56 -19.96 -5.15
N THR A 466 5.17 -21.04 -5.82
CA THR A 466 4.84 -22.30 -5.15
C THR A 466 6.03 -22.87 -4.37
N LYS A 467 7.22 -22.88 -4.99
CA LYS A 467 8.46 -23.35 -4.36
C LYS A 467 8.91 -22.42 -3.23
N LEU A 468 8.87 -21.12 -3.48
CA LEU A 468 9.20 -20.09 -2.49
C LEU A 468 8.30 -20.19 -1.24
N ARG A 469 7.00 -20.41 -1.44
CA ARG A 469 6.03 -20.59 -0.35
C ARG A 469 6.35 -21.81 0.51
N ALA A 470 6.75 -22.91 -0.10
CA ALA A 470 7.12 -24.14 0.62
C ALA A 470 8.34 -23.91 1.53
N ASP A 471 9.40 -23.26 1.01
CA ASP A 471 10.59 -22.91 1.81
C ASP A 471 10.26 -21.90 2.92
N GLY A 472 9.40 -20.90 2.62
CA GLY A 472 8.97 -19.92 3.61
C GLY A 472 8.25 -20.53 4.80
N VAL A 473 7.40 -21.51 4.59
CA VAL A 473 6.73 -22.25 5.68
C VAL A 473 7.70 -23.12 6.46
N ALA A 474 8.58 -23.85 5.77
CA ALA A 474 9.60 -24.70 6.41
C ALA A 474 10.55 -23.88 7.29
N CYS A 475 11.07 -22.76 6.78
CA CYS A 475 11.93 -21.87 7.55
C CYS A 475 11.24 -21.29 8.79
N LEU A 476 9.93 -21.01 8.72
CA LEU A 476 9.19 -20.52 9.89
C LEU A 476 9.05 -21.61 10.96
N GLU A 477 8.79 -22.86 10.56
CA GLU A 477 8.71 -24.00 11.46
C GLU A 477 10.04 -24.22 12.18
N GLU A 478 11.17 -24.18 11.45
CA GLU A 478 12.53 -24.23 12.05
C GLU A 478 12.76 -23.14 13.09
N MET A 479 12.32 -21.90 12.81
CA MET A 479 12.48 -20.78 13.74
C MET A 479 11.63 -20.92 15.00
N MET A 480 10.39 -21.40 14.86
CA MET A 480 9.52 -21.65 16.00
C MET A 480 10.03 -22.80 16.88
N ASP A 481 10.58 -23.86 16.27
CA ASP A 481 11.18 -24.99 16.98
C ASP A 481 12.44 -24.56 17.74
N ALA A 482 13.34 -23.83 17.07
CA ALA A 482 14.56 -23.29 17.70
C ALA A 482 14.26 -22.37 18.91
N ALA A 483 13.12 -21.67 18.90
CA ALA A 483 12.67 -20.84 20.01
C ALA A 483 12.03 -21.67 21.17
N GLY A 484 11.88 -22.99 21.01
CA GLY A 484 11.26 -23.86 21.98
C GLY A 484 9.75 -23.65 22.12
N PHE A 485 9.11 -23.16 21.07
CA PHE A 485 7.66 -22.96 21.09
C PHE A 485 6.92 -24.29 21.03
N LYS A 486 5.66 -24.27 21.45
CA LYS A 486 4.78 -25.44 21.52
C LYS A 486 3.57 -25.26 20.61
N ASN A 487 2.91 -26.37 20.32
CA ASN A 487 1.67 -26.39 19.53
C ASN A 487 1.86 -25.72 18.14
N LEU A 488 3.01 -25.96 17.50
CA LEU A 488 3.35 -25.40 16.21
C LEU A 488 2.30 -25.78 15.17
N LYS A 489 1.78 -24.80 14.47
CA LYS A 489 0.86 -24.96 13.35
C LYS A 489 1.28 -24.02 12.24
N THR A 490 1.59 -24.59 11.10
CA THR A 490 1.88 -23.82 9.89
C THR A 490 0.71 -23.90 8.90
N TYR A 491 0.62 -22.92 8.02
CA TYR A 491 -0.37 -22.92 6.96
C TYR A 491 0.28 -22.42 5.66
N ASN A 492 -0.17 -23.00 4.55
CA ASN A 492 0.20 -22.62 3.20
C ASN A 492 -1.05 -22.66 2.31
N ASN A 493 -1.89 -21.66 2.45
CA ASN A 493 -3.14 -21.51 1.71
C ASN A 493 -2.96 -20.42 0.66
N PRO A 494 -2.66 -20.75 -0.61
CA PRO A 494 -2.47 -19.76 -1.65
C PRO A 494 -3.68 -18.83 -1.73
N THR A 495 -3.43 -17.52 -1.57
CA THR A 495 -4.43 -16.48 -1.80
C THR A 495 -4.36 -16.03 -3.26
N ALA A 496 -5.42 -15.42 -3.75
CA ALA A 496 -5.41 -14.79 -5.05
C ALA A 496 -4.47 -13.56 -5.06
N VAL A 497 -4.04 -13.14 -6.23
CA VAL A 497 -3.38 -11.85 -6.44
C VAL A 497 -4.34 -10.73 -6.01
N GLY A 498 -3.84 -9.66 -5.45
CA GLY A 498 -4.61 -8.57 -4.83
C GLY A 498 -4.85 -8.73 -3.33
N ALA A 499 -4.78 -9.97 -2.81
CA ALA A 499 -5.06 -10.26 -1.40
C ALA A 499 -4.07 -9.62 -0.41
N ALA A 500 -2.82 -9.37 -0.80
CA ALA A 500 -1.85 -8.67 0.02
C ALA A 500 -1.98 -7.14 -0.05
N ILE A 501 -2.89 -6.63 -0.89
CA ILE A 501 -3.17 -5.19 -1.04
C ILE A 501 -1.99 -4.33 -1.52
N HIS A 502 -1.05 -4.95 -2.20
CA HIS A 502 0.17 -4.33 -2.73
C HIS A 502 0.22 -4.43 -4.25
N GLU A 503 -0.88 -4.15 -4.94
CA GLU A 503 -0.97 -4.22 -6.40
C GLU A 503 0.09 -3.31 -7.05
N MET A 504 0.84 -3.84 -8.01
CA MET A 504 2.00 -3.18 -8.64
C MET A 504 2.12 -3.54 -10.12
N GLY A 505 2.94 -2.75 -10.88
CA GLY A 505 3.55 -3.17 -12.14
C GLY A 505 2.80 -2.85 -13.43
N THR A 506 1.54 -2.49 -13.37
CA THR A 506 0.65 -2.37 -14.55
C THR A 506 0.95 -1.20 -15.50
N ALA A 507 1.87 -0.29 -15.14
CA ALA A 507 2.42 0.76 -15.98
C ALA A 507 3.93 0.90 -15.70
N ARG A 508 4.64 -0.22 -15.73
CA ARG A 508 6.04 -0.29 -15.27
C ARG A 508 6.97 0.75 -15.87
N MET A 509 7.95 1.16 -15.06
CA MET A 509 9.07 1.99 -15.51
C MET A 509 10.08 1.18 -16.32
N GLY A 510 10.82 1.86 -17.20
CA GLY A 510 11.95 1.30 -17.93
C GLY A 510 12.70 2.37 -18.71
N ARG A 511 13.82 1.98 -19.32
CA ARG A 511 14.65 2.88 -20.16
C ARG A 511 14.15 2.96 -21.58
N ASP A 512 13.57 1.88 -22.09
CA ASP A 512 13.13 1.76 -23.48
C ASP A 512 11.60 1.91 -23.57
N PRO A 513 11.09 2.92 -24.30
CA PRO A 513 9.66 3.13 -24.51
C PRO A 513 8.96 1.98 -25.25
N LYS A 514 9.70 1.04 -25.84
CA LYS A 514 9.15 -0.16 -26.48
C LYS A 514 8.82 -1.29 -25.49
N THR A 515 9.34 -1.20 -24.27
CA THR A 515 9.19 -2.24 -23.26
C THR A 515 8.69 -1.72 -21.91
N SER A 516 8.30 -0.45 -21.86
CA SER A 516 7.82 0.19 -20.63
C SER A 516 6.88 1.34 -20.96
N VAL A 517 6.00 1.67 -20.00
CA VAL A 517 5.05 2.78 -20.11
C VAL A 517 5.67 4.08 -19.60
N LEU A 518 6.45 3.99 -18.52
CA LEU A 518 7.02 5.15 -17.82
C LEU A 518 8.55 5.17 -17.93
N ASN A 519 9.10 6.39 -17.99
CA ASN A 519 10.53 6.62 -17.92
C ASN A 519 11.04 6.67 -16.46
N GLN A 520 12.34 6.93 -16.28
CA GLN A 520 12.99 7.02 -14.96
C GLN A 520 12.42 8.11 -14.02
N TRP A 521 11.64 9.05 -14.54
CA TRP A 521 11.04 10.16 -13.79
C TRP A 521 9.55 9.97 -13.53
N ASN A 522 9.03 8.77 -13.75
CA ASN A 522 7.60 8.46 -13.67
C ASN A 522 6.73 9.19 -14.71
N GLN A 523 7.31 9.74 -15.76
CA GLN A 523 6.55 10.31 -16.89
C GLN A 523 6.14 9.20 -17.85
N VAL A 524 4.96 9.30 -18.42
CA VAL A 524 4.56 8.52 -19.60
C VAL A 524 5.50 8.89 -20.75
N HIS A 525 6.18 7.90 -21.34
CA HIS A 525 7.18 8.14 -22.39
C HIS A 525 6.68 9.02 -23.53
N ALA A 526 5.47 8.75 -24.03
CA ALA A 526 4.88 9.46 -25.15
C ALA A 526 4.13 10.75 -24.77
N VAL A 527 3.86 10.98 -23.48
CA VAL A 527 3.08 12.14 -23.00
C VAL A 527 3.77 12.74 -21.76
N PRO A 528 4.80 13.57 -21.95
CA PRO A 528 5.75 13.94 -20.90
C PRO A 528 5.17 14.80 -19.77
N ASN A 529 3.96 15.30 -19.88
CA ASN A 529 3.27 16.03 -18.82
C ASN A 529 2.29 15.18 -18.02
N VAL A 530 2.30 13.85 -18.21
CA VAL A 530 1.55 12.89 -17.40
C VAL A 530 2.53 12.08 -16.55
N PHE A 531 2.31 12.09 -15.24
CA PHE A 531 3.11 11.37 -14.25
C PHE A 531 2.26 10.31 -13.56
N VAL A 532 2.84 9.14 -13.31
CA VAL A 532 2.19 8.05 -12.56
C VAL A 532 3.13 7.59 -11.46
N THR A 533 2.75 7.84 -10.20
CA THR A 533 3.64 7.63 -9.04
C THR A 533 3.03 6.76 -7.94
N ASP A 534 1.96 6.03 -8.25
CA ASP A 534 1.43 4.94 -7.42
C ASP A 534 2.06 3.59 -7.78
N GLY A 535 1.58 2.49 -7.23
CA GLY A 535 2.21 1.19 -7.42
C GLY A 535 2.31 0.69 -8.86
N SER A 536 1.59 1.27 -9.81
CA SER A 536 1.63 0.86 -11.22
C SER A 536 3.01 1.02 -11.87
N PHE A 537 3.85 1.96 -11.39
CA PHE A 537 5.19 2.17 -11.93
C PHE A 537 6.20 1.07 -11.60
N MET A 538 5.94 0.24 -10.58
CA MET A 538 6.89 -0.74 -10.07
C MET A 538 7.33 -1.72 -11.14
N THR A 539 8.64 -2.00 -11.20
CA THR A 539 9.24 -2.89 -12.20
C THR A 539 9.53 -4.28 -11.62
N SER A 540 9.66 -4.36 -10.29
CA SER A 540 9.66 -5.58 -9.47
C SER A 540 9.03 -5.29 -8.12
N SER A 541 8.51 -6.29 -7.41
CA SER A 541 7.80 -6.08 -6.16
C SER A 541 8.72 -5.93 -4.93
N GLY A 542 9.85 -6.64 -4.90
CA GLY A 542 10.62 -6.83 -3.66
C GLY A 542 9.84 -7.61 -2.60
N THR A 543 10.36 -7.72 -1.39
CA THR A 543 9.66 -8.31 -0.24
C THR A 543 9.14 -7.24 0.73
N GLN A 544 9.49 -5.98 0.50
CA GLN A 544 9.21 -4.83 1.34
C GLN A 544 7.82 -4.25 1.03
N ASN A 545 7.08 -3.84 2.08
CA ASN A 545 5.83 -3.11 1.89
C ASN A 545 6.10 -1.82 1.08
N PRO A 546 5.40 -1.57 -0.04
CA PRO A 546 5.86 -0.65 -1.08
C PRO A 546 5.49 0.82 -0.84
N SER A 547 4.62 1.14 0.13
CA SER A 547 4.01 2.48 0.25
C SER A 547 5.03 3.61 0.45
N ILE A 548 6.15 3.37 1.15
CA ILE A 548 7.20 4.39 1.32
C ILE A 548 7.92 4.68 0.01
N THR A 549 8.08 3.66 -0.85
CA THR A 549 8.65 3.79 -2.20
C THR A 549 7.74 4.66 -3.08
N TYR A 550 6.42 4.46 -3.02
CA TYR A 550 5.47 5.30 -3.76
C TYR A 550 5.60 6.78 -3.38
N MET A 551 5.66 7.09 -2.09
CA MET A 551 5.81 8.46 -1.61
C MET A 551 7.16 9.07 -2.00
N ALA A 552 8.25 8.32 -1.90
CA ALA A 552 9.59 8.77 -2.28
C ALA A 552 9.68 9.05 -3.79
N MET A 553 9.14 8.17 -4.62
CA MET A 553 9.08 8.37 -6.07
C MET A 553 8.18 9.54 -6.46
N THR A 554 7.08 9.75 -5.73
CA THR A 554 6.20 10.91 -5.94
C THR A 554 6.93 12.22 -5.65
N ALA A 555 7.61 12.33 -4.51
CA ALA A 555 8.40 13.53 -4.17
C ALA A 555 9.49 13.82 -5.21
N ARG A 556 10.19 12.76 -5.67
CA ARG A 556 11.20 12.84 -6.73
C ARG A 556 10.62 13.31 -8.06
N ALA A 557 9.47 12.77 -8.45
CA ALA A 557 8.81 13.13 -9.71
C ALA A 557 8.32 14.59 -9.72
N VAL A 558 7.74 15.07 -8.60
CA VAL A 558 7.31 16.48 -8.47
C VAL A 558 8.51 17.42 -8.52
N ASP A 559 9.63 17.09 -7.88
CA ASP A 559 10.85 17.91 -7.91
C ASP A 559 11.46 17.97 -9.33
N TYR A 560 11.48 16.86 -10.04
CA TYR A 560 11.90 16.80 -11.44
C TYR A 560 10.99 17.67 -12.33
N MET A 561 9.69 17.50 -12.22
CA MET A 561 8.69 18.27 -12.98
C MET A 561 8.84 19.78 -12.77
N ASP A 562 9.01 20.22 -11.53
CA ASP A 562 9.20 21.64 -11.17
C ASP A 562 10.46 22.22 -11.83
N LYS A 563 11.55 21.46 -11.84
CA LYS A 563 12.82 21.87 -12.51
C LYS A 563 12.67 21.98 -14.03
N GLU A 564 11.97 21.04 -14.65
CA GLU A 564 11.76 21.05 -16.11
C GLU A 564 10.86 22.22 -16.54
N LEU A 565 9.73 22.47 -15.84
CA LEU A 565 8.85 23.62 -16.14
C LEU A 565 9.57 24.96 -15.97
N LYS A 566 10.40 25.12 -14.94
CA LYS A 566 11.21 26.34 -14.76
C LYS A 566 12.25 26.52 -15.86
N ARG A 567 12.83 25.43 -16.35
CA ARG A 567 13.77 25.46 -17.49
C ARG A 567 13.05 25.88 -18.78
N GLU A 568 11.88 25.28 -19.07
CA GLU A 568 11.08 25.65 -20.25
C GLU A 568 10.62 27.12 -20.22
N SER A 569 10.31 27.67 -19.06
CA SER A 569 9.87 29.08 -18.90
C SER A 569 11.02 30.09 -18.97
N THR A 570 12.28 29.67 -18.95
CA THR A 570 13.47 30.53 -19.00
C THR A 570 14.05 30.63 -20.43
N ILE A 571 13.58 29.80 -21.34
CA ILE A 571 13.91 29.83 -22.78
C ILE A 571 12.83 30.59 -23.56
#